data_79a27e7b6d13e1ba80fe5089b4ec8f83
#
_entry.id   79a27e7b6d13e1ba80fe5089b4ec8f83
#
_cell.length_a   1.000
_cell.length_b   1.000
_cell.length_c   1.000
_cell.angle_alpha   90.00
_cell.angle_beta   90.00
_cell.angle_gamma   90.00
#
_symmetry.space_group_name_H-M   'P 1'
#
loop_
_entity.id
_entity.type
_entity.pdbx_description
1 polymer ?
#
loop_
_entity_poly.entity_id
_entity_poly.type
_entity_poly.pdbx_seq_one_letter_code
_entity_poly.pdbx_strand_id
1 'polypeptide(L)'
;ISAEALQAVDHPVECDVIICGGDDKAKEVVTRLAEEIPGVRAVNGGPLENAHVVEELTALLVGINIRYKVQCAGLRLTGLPLQPPR
;
A
#
# COMPACT_ATOMS: atom_id res chain seq x y z
N ILE A 1 4.95 3.09 -0.77
CA ILE A 1 5.17 3.72 -2.09
C ILE A 1 6.15 4.87 -1.92
N SER A 2 7.22 4.88 -2.68
CA SER A 2 8.19 5.97 -2.65
C SER A 2 7.76 7.11 -3.56
N ALA A 3 8.26 8.31 -3.29
CA ALA A 3 8.00 9.46 -4.15
C ALA A 3 8.52 9.23 -5.57
N GLU A 4 9.62 8.50 -5.68
CA GLU A 4 10.21 8.17 -6.98
C GLU A 4 9.29 7.28 -7.80
N ALA A 5 8.64 6.29 -7.17
CA ALA A 5 7.69 5.43 -7.85
C ALA A 5 6.48 6.24 -8.34
N LEU A 6 6.03 7.22 -7.55
CA LEU A 6 4.91 8.07 -7.95
C LEU A 6 5.24 8.98 -9.12
N GLN A 7 6.51 9.35 -9.27
CA GLN A 7 6.94 10.17 -10.39
C GLN A 7 7.13 9.38 -11.67
N ALA A 8 7.22 8.06 -11.59
CA ALA A 8 7.36 7.19 -12.75
C ALA A 8 5.98 6.94 -13.38
N VAL A 9 5.39 7.99 -13.97
CA VAL A 9 3.99 7.99 -14.40
C VAL A 9 3.68 7.02 -15.54
N ASP A 10 4.68 6.53 -16.23
CA ASP A 10 4.47 5.62 -17.36
C ASP A 10 4.21 4.19 -16.94
N HIS A 11 4.43 3.87 -15.67
CA HIS A 11 4.28 2.52 -15.14
C HIS A 11 3.35 2.50 -13.96
N PRO A 12 2.38 1.58 -13.92
CA PRO A 12 1.55 1.43 -12.73
C PRO A 12 2.41 0.95 -11.55
N VAL A 13 2.06 1.42 -10.36
CA VAL A 13 2.69 0.96 -9.13
C VAL A 13 1.93 -0.28 -8.68
N GLU A 14 2.53 -1.46 -8.86
CA GLU A 14 1.88 -2.72 -8.50
C GLU A 14 2.13 -3.04 -7.03
N CYS A 15 1.29 -2.50 -6.16
CA CYS A 15 1.39 -2.79 -4.74
C CYS A 15 0.04 -2.66 -4.04
N ASP A 16 -0.05 -3.25 -2.86
CA ASP A 16 -1.18 -3.07 -1.98
C ASP A 16 -0.81 -2.08 -0.89
N VAL A 17 -1.75 -1.22 -0.54
CA VAL A 17 -1.60 -0.27 0.56
C VAL A 17 -2.54 -0.71 1.67
N ILE A 18 -1.99 -0.99 2.83
CA ILE A 18 -2.76 -1.42 3.99
C ILE A 18 -3.16 -0.19 4.79
N ILE A 19 -4.46 -0.04 5.00
CA ILE A 19 -5.01 1.13 5.67
C ILE A 19 -5.64 0.68 6.99
N CYS A 20 -5.16 1.25 8.09
CA CYS A 20 -5.65 0.96 9.42
C CYS A 20 -6.26 2.22 10.03
N GLY A 21 -7.29 2.06 10.83
CA GLY A 21 -7.91 3.18 11.53
C GLY A 21 -9.21 2.78 12.19
N GLY A 22 -9.66 3.62 13.11
CA GLY A 22 -10.91 3.39 13.83
C GLY A 22 -12.14 4.04 13.19
N ASP A 23 -11.95 4.88 12.19
CA ASP A 23 -13.05 5.60 11.54
C ASP A 23 -13.23 5.05 10.12
N ASP A 24 -14.35 4.37 9.89
CA ASP A 24 -14.61 3.76 8.59
C ASP A 24 -14.74 4.77 7.46
N LYS A 25 -15.30 5.95 7.76
CA LYS A 25 -15.44 7.00 6.74
C LYS A 25 -14.09 7.57 6.34
N ALA A 26 -13.21 7.79 7.32
CA ALA A 26 -11.86 8.27 7.04
C ALA A 26 -11.09 7.24 6.22
N LYS A 27 -11.20 5.95 6.56
CA LYS A 27 -10.55 4.89 5.80
C LYS A 27 -11.08 4.82 4.37
N GLU A 28 -12.37 5.05 4.17
CA GLU A 28 -12.95 5.06 2.83
C GLU A 28 -12.36 6.17 1.97
N VAL A 29 -12.20 7.37 2.54
CA VAL A 29 -11.59 8.49 1.82
C VAL A 29 -10.15 8.18 1.43
N VAL A 30 -9.36 7.66 2.37
CA VAL A 30 -7.97 7.30 2.10
C VAL A 30 -7.89 6.18 1.05
N THR A 31 -8.79 5.21 1.13
CA THR A 31 -8.87 4.14 0.14
C THR A 31 -9.08 4.68 -1.26
N ARG A 32 -10.00 5.62 -1.42
CA ARG A 32 -10.26 6.22 -2.73
C ARG A 32 -9.05 6.98 -3.26
N LEU A 33 -8.39 7.73 -2.38
CA LEU A 33 -7.19 8.46 -2.77
C LEU A 33 -6.06 7.52 -3.20
N ALA A 34 -5.85 6.45 -2.45
CA ALA A 34 -4.81 5.48 -2.78
C ALA A 34 -5.09 4.79 -4.11
N GLU A 35 -6.34 4.44 -4.35
CA GLU A 35 -6.73 3.71 -5.56
C GLU A 35 -6.77 4.58 -6.82
N GLU A 36 -6.60 5.89 -6.68
CA GLU A 36 -6.38 6.75 -7.83
C GLU A 36 -5.02 6.53 -8.47
N ILE A 37 -4.08 5.96 -7.74
CA ILE A 37 -2.75 5.63 -8.28
C ILE A 37 -2.86 4.32 -9.06
N PRO A 38 -2.53 4.30 -10.37
CA PRO A 38 -2.66 3.08 -11.17
C PRO A 38 -1.88 1.91 -10.58
N GLY A 39 -2.55 0.78 -10.46
CA GLY A 39 -1.94 -0.45 -9.94
C GLY A 39 -1.99 -0.59 -8.43
N VAL A 40 -2.36 0.44 -7.70
CA VAL A 40 -2.46 0.39 -6.25
C VAL A 40 -3.83 -0.13 -5.83
N ARG A 41 -3.85 -1.09 -4.92
CA ARG A 41 -5.07 -1.58 -4.30
C ARG A 41 -5.01 -1.25 -2.81
N ALA A 42 -6.13 -0.76 -2.28
CA ALA A 42 -6.24 -0.49 -0.85
C ALA A 42 -6.80 -1.72 -0.14
N VAL A 43 -6.19 -2.08 0.96
CA VAL A 43 -6.60 -3.21 1.80
C VAL A 43 -6.90 -2.67 3.19
N ASN A 44 -8.07 -3.01 3.72
CA ASN A 44 -8.43 -2.62 5.07
C ASN A 44 -7.66 -3.50 6.07
N GLY A 45 -6.75 -2.89 6.80
CA GLY A 45 -5.93 -3.59 7.80
C GLY A 45 -6.55 -3.66 9.18
N GLY A 46 -7.76 -3.13 9.34
CA GLY A 46 -8.46 -3.18 10.62
C GLY A 46 -8.24 -1.93 11.48
N PRO A 47 -8.32 -2.06 12.80
CA PRO A 47 -8.26 -0.92 13.71
C PRO A 47 -6.89 -0.26 13.75
N LEU A 48 -6.85 0.97 14.28
CA LEU A 48 -5.63 1.76 14.34
C LEU A 48 -4.48 1.06 15.06
N GLU A 49 -4.78 0.24 16.05
CA GLU A 49 -3.75 -0.50 16.80
C GLU A 49 -2.93 -1.43 15.93
N ASN A 50 -3.41 -1.78 14.73
CA ASN A 50 -2.63 -2.58 13.78
C ASN A 50 -1.61 -1.75 13.00
N ALA A 51 -1.65 -0.44 13.11
CA ALA A 51 -0.78 0.44 12.32
C ALA A 51 0.71 0.22 12.64
N HIS A 52 1.05 -0.09 13.89
CA HIS A 52 2.46 -0.32 14.22
C HIS A 52 3.02 -1.59 13.58
N VAL A 53 2.17 -2.59 13.33
CA VAL A 53 2.58 -3.79 12.59
C VAL A 53 2.86 -3.42 11.14
N VAL A 54 2.03 -2.54 10.56
CA VAL A 54 2.24 -2.05 9.19
C VAL A 54 3.55 -1.26 9.10
N GLU A 55 3.87 -0.48 10.15
CA GLU A 55 5.15 0.25 10.20
C GLU A 55 6.33 -0.71 10.22
N GLU A 56 6.21 -1.83 10.94
CA GLU A 56 7.25 -2.86 10.94
C GLU A 56 7.40 -3.50 9.56
N LEU A 57 6.29 -3.72 8.86
CA LEU A 57 6.34 -4.21 7.48
C LEU A 57 7.06 -3.21 6.57
N THR A 58 6.83 -1.92 6.76
CA THR A 58 7.51 -0.88 6.00
C THR A 58 9.01 -0.95 6.23
N ALA A 59 9.43 -1.12 7.48
CA ALA A 59 10.85 -1.26 7.80
C ALA A 59 11.46 -2.49 7.13
N LEU A 60 10.70 -3.58 7.08
CA LEU A 60 11.14 -4.79 6.37
C LEU A 60 11.31 -4.51 4.87
N LEU A 61 10.38 -3.79 4.26
CA LEU A 61 10.47 -3.44 2.84
C LEU A 61 11.69 -2.57 2.56
N VAL A 62 12.03 -1.64 3.45
CA VAL A 62 13.26 -0.85 3.33
C VAL A 62 14.48 -1.78 3.35
N GLY A 63 14.49 -2.75 4.25
CA GLY A 63 15.57 -3.73 4.31
C GLY A 63 15.68 -4.55 3.03
N ILE A 64 14.55 -4.91 2.45
CA ILE A 64 14.51 -5.64 1.17
C ILE A 64 15.06 -4.77 0.05
N ASN A 65 14.72 -3.48 0.02
CA ASN A 65 15.29 -2.56 -0.97
C ASN A 65 16.82 -2.57 -0.92
N ILE A 66 17.36 -2.52 0.29
CA ILE A 66 18.81 -2.53 0.49
C ILE A 66 19.42 -3.86 0.05
N ARG A 67 18.80 -4.96 0.45
CA ARG A 67 19.31 -6.30 0.16
C ARG A 67 19.35 -6.59 -1.33
N TYR A 68 18.30 -6.21 -2.06
CA TYR A 68 18.19 -6.49 -3.49
C TYR A 68 18.60 -5.32 -4.37
N LYS A 69 19.06 -4.22 -3.76
CA LYS A 69 19.54 -3.04 -4.48
C LYS A 69 18.48 -2.47 -5.41
N VAL A 70 17.24 -2.40 -4.90
CA VAL A 70 16.09 -1.80 -5.58
C VAL A 70 15.56 -0.65 -4.74
N GLN A 71 14.64 0.15 -5.30
CA GLN A 71 14.17 1.36 -4.61
C GLN A 71 12.69 1.30 -4.24
N CYS A 72 11.93 0.40 -4.82
CA CYS A 72 10.48 0.46 -4.77
C CYS A 72 9.85 -0.90 -4.48
N ALA A 73 10.42 -1.69 -3.58
CA ALA A 73 9.80 -2.95 -3.17
C ALA A 73 8.45 -2.65 -2.51
N GLY A 74 7.45 -3.41 -2.88
CA GLY A 74 6.11 -3.30 -2.31
C GLY A 74 5.54 -4.66 -1.98
N LEU A 75 4.30 -4.68 -1.51
CA LEU A 75 3.59 -5.90 -1.21
C LEU A 75 2.39 -6.05 -2.14
N ARG A 76 2.05 -7.31 -2.43
CA ARG A 76 0.80 -7.65 -3.10
C ARG A 76 0.17 -8.82 -2.37
N LEU A 77 -1.02 -8.63 -1.84
CA LEU A 77 -1.76 -9.67 -1.15
C LEU A 77 -2.63 -10.43 -2.15
N THR A 78 -2.62 -11.74 -2.07
CA THR A 78 -3.41 -12.59 -2.94
C THR A 78 -4.50 -13.30 -2.17
N GLY A 79 -5.51 -13.78 -2.88
CA GLY A 79 -6.59 -14.53 -2.26
C GLY A 79 -7.66 -13.69 -1.58
N LEU A 80 -7.59 -12.37 -1.68
CA LEU A 80 -8.59 -11.50 -1.08
C LEU A 80 -9.74 -11.24 -2.04
N PRO A 81 -10.99 -11.15 -1.53
CA PRO A 81 -12.15 -10.84 -2.36
C PRO A 81 -12.23 -9.33 -2.61
N LEU A 82 -11.20 -8.76 -3.23
CA LEU A 82 -11.13 -7.34 -3.50
C LEU A 82 -12.00 -6.97 -4.69
N GLN A 83 -12.48 -5.73 -4.67
CA GLN A 83 -13.26 -5.22 -5.78
C GLN A 83 -12.42 -5.18 -7.05
N PRO A 84 -13.04 -5.35 -8.23
CA PRO A 84 -12.33 -5.17 -9.48
C PRO A 84 -11.72 -3.77 -9.57
N PRO A 85 -10.65 -3.58 -10.36
CA PRO A 85 -10.07 -2.26 -10.57
C PRO A 85 -11.13 -1.28 -11.06
N ARG A 86 -11.07 -0.09 -10.51
CA ARG A 86 -12.02 0.98 -10.85
C ARG A 86 -11.52 1.80 -12.01
#